data_1d8cd305ac0246084aa7671ad47840c8
#
_entry.id   1d8cd305ac0246084aa7671ad47840c8
#
_cell.length_a   1.000
_cell.length_b   1.000
_cell.length_c   1.000
_cell.angle_alpha   90.00
_cell.angle_beta   90.00
_cell.angle_gamma   90.00
#
_symmetry.space_group_name_H-M   'P 1'
#
loop_
_entity.id
_entity.type
_entity.pdbx_description
1 polymer ?
#
loop_
_entity_poly.entity_id
_entity_poly.type
_entity_poly.pdbx_seq_one_letter_code
_entity_poly.pdbx_strand_id
1 'polypeptide(L)'
;MSSDGSWSVAMGDIRQSLLPRDVLSAAKELLYHLDIYICNMVQSGRQPPQVDSKTLDLIEEFILHTPKDRNSPVRRMSALQELQLLEIMCSCFQEQSRDTVRQLMFSALFNLQGNQADESRMALLSKLVSMAVAVGRVPILECAATWLQRTHRVYCVRLAQVLVDDYCSMVPGSGPTLHNIHSASPRFCCQFITAVTTLYDLTSDELTPPMELLQMIVSWIQDDPRLVLITFLNSPLSGSQPISSLDMTPLGGLIRWCIKAPLAYRRDKKQVNDGSSDSEPDTARLFSALHLSVLQVFMLLPNILNEKGLFGRLALLQMESVATLTSDLSRLLDQADKHTHAATGNTHAASQLALDRLAQALQVAMASGALLCSREDLRAICSRLPHNNLLQLVLSGPVMYYNNIHTPPLAYSPHAAHSPIPAHPTLPPHTPHTPLAAHPAPHAQYPAQPFMTGMPFPFRPGH
;
A
#
# COMPACT_ATOMS: atom_id res chain seq x y z
N MET A 1 -29.26 -29.15 -0.79
CA MET A 1 -29.01 -29.46 0.62
C MET A 1 -28.36 -30.84 0.67
N SER A 2 -27.02 -30.98 0.81
CA SER A 2 -26.31 -32.17 1.28
C SER A 2 -24.82 -32.26 0.92
N SER A 3 -24.13 -31.11 0.75
CA SER A 3 -22.67 -31.19 0.58
C SER A 3 -21.89 -30.82 1.87
N ASP A 4 -22.54 -30.16 2.84
CA ASP A 4 -21.88 -29.74 4.11
C ASP A 4 -21.62 -30.91 5.05
N GLY A 5 -22.48 -31.98 4.99
CA GLY A 5 -22.30 -33.19 5.78
C GLY A 5 -21.08 -34.03 5.36
N SER A 6 -20.78 -34.07 4.06
CA SER A 6 -19.66 -34.88 3.53
C SER A 6 -18.30 -34.29 3.94
N TRP A 7 -18.14 -32.97 3.92
CA TRP A 7 -16.88 -32.34 4.27
C TRP A 7 -16.62 -32.34 5.79
N SER A 8 -17.67 -32.17 6.59
CA SER A 8 -17.58 -32.27 8.05
C SER A 8 -17.13 -33.62 8.57
N VAL A 9 -17.49 -34.72 7.87
CA VAL A 9 -16.99 -36.07 8.16
C VAL A 9 -15.52 -36.19 7.76
N ALA A 10 -15.16 -35.67 6.57
CA ALA A 10 -13.78 -35.70 6.10
C ALA A 10 -12.81 -34.96 7.03
N MET A 11 -13.24 -33.89 7.68
CA MET A 11 -12.39 -33.13 8.64
C MET A 11 -12.12 -33.93 9.92
N GLY A 12 -13.05 -34.76 10.39
CA GLY A 12 -12.82 -35.68 11.51
C GLY A 12 -11.74 -36.70 11.18
N ASP A 13 -11.81 -37.27 9.96
CA ASP A 13 -10.85 -38.24 9.47
C ASP A 13 -9.46 -37.62 9.27
N ILE A 14 -9.40 -36.40 8.76
CA ILE A 14 -8.14 -35.61 8.63
C ILE A 14 -7.48 -35.42 10.01
N ARG A 15 -8.22 -34.98 11.02
CA ARG A 15 -7.67 -34.81 12.36
C ARG A 15 -7.07 -36.12 12.90
N GLN A 16 -7.75 -37.23 12.74
CA GLN A 16 -7.26 -38.54 13.17
C GLN A 16 -5.97 -38.95 12.44
N SER A 17 -5.84 -38.60 11.17
CA SER A 17 -4.65 -38.89 10.36
C SER A 17 -3.44 -38.01 10.78
N LEU A 18 -3.69 -36.81 11.33
CA LEU A 18 -2.65 -35.87 11.74
C LEU A 18 -2.11 -36.14 13.16
N LEU A 19 -2.94 -36.67 14.06
CA LEU A 19 -2.58 -36.93 15.45
C LEU A 19 -1.33 -37.79 15.67
N PRO A 20 -1.10 -38.89 14.90
CA PRO A 20 0.08 -39.75 15.09
C PRO A 20 1.36 -39.17 14.47
N ARG A 21 1.28 -38.08 13.72
CA ARG A 21 2.43 -37.50 13.00
C ARG A 21 3.26 -36.59 13.90
N ASP A 22 4.52 -36.37 13.52
CA ASP A 22 5.33 -35.31 14.08
C ASP A 22 4.77 -33.93 13.65
N VAL A 23 5.21 -32.88 14.36
CA VAL A 23 4.71 -31.52 14.21
C VAL A 23 4.78 -31.00 12.75
N LEU A 24 5.93 -31.21 12.11
CA LEU A 24 6.17 -30.68 10.76
C LEU A 24 5.43 -31.46 9.67
N SER A 25 5.40 -32.80 9.82
CA SER A 25 4.65 -33.67 8.91
C SER A 25 3.14 -33.40 9.00
N ALA A 26 2.61 -33.16 10.20
CA ALA A 26 1.22 -32.81 10.42
C ALA A 26 0.88 -31.45 9.79
N ALA A 27 1.73 -30.43 10.00
CA ALA A 27 1.54 -29.12 9.39
C ALA A 27 1.58 -29.16 7.85
N LYS A 28 2.53 -29.90 7.27
CA LYS A 28 2.64 -30.08 5.81
C LYS A 28 1.41 -30.74 5.23
N GLU A 29 0.93 -31.80 5.86
CA GLU A 29 -0.26 -32.52 5.41
C GLU A 29 -1.52 -31.65 5.54
N LEU A 30 -1.64 -30.88 6.63
CA LEU A 30 -2.77 -29.95 6.79
C LEU A 30 -2.77 -28.88 5.71
N LEU A 31 -1.61 -28.30 5.38
CA LEU A 31 -1.50 -27.30 4.30
C LEU A 31 -1.91 -27.90 2.95
N TYR A 32 -1.54 -29.16 2.67
CA TYR A 32 -1.97 -29.87 1.48
C TYR A 32 -3.50 -30.08 1.44
N HIS A 33 -4.11 -30.50 2.54
CA HIS A 33 -5.55 -30.65 2.63
C HIS A 33 -6.28 -29.31 2.50
N LEU A 34 -5.74 -28.25 3.08
CA LEU A 34 -6.27 -26.88 2.98
C LEU A 34 -6.25 -26.39 1.52
N ASP A 35 -5.17 -26.66 0.80
CA ASP A 35 -5.04 -26.32 -0.62
C ASP A 35 -6.11 -27.02 -1.46
N ILE A 36 -6.27 -28.35 -1.32
CA ILE A 36 -7.30 -29.12 -2.02
C ILE A 36 -8.71 -28.60 -1.69
N TYR A 37 -8.98 -28.33 -0.41
CA TYR A 37 -10.27 -27.82 0.04
C TYR A 37 -10.61 -26.50 -0.62
N ILE A 38 -9.69 -25.53 -0.57
CA ILE A 38 -9.90 -24.21 -1.16
C ILE A 38 -9.98 -24.29 -2.69
N CYS A 39 -9.18 -25.13 -3.34
CA CYS A 39 -9.28 -25.39 -4.77
C CYS A 39 -10.69 -25.86 -5.16
N ASN A 40 -11.24 -26.82 -4.42
CA ASN A 40 -12.59 -27.35 -4.65
C ASN A 40 -13.67 -26.29 -4.40
N MET A 41 -13.51 -25.47 -3.36
CA MET A 41 -14.43 -24.35 -3.09
C MET A 41 -14.44 -23.32 -4.23
N VAL A 42 -13.28 -22.93 -4.72
CA VAL A 42 -13.16 -21.98 -5.84
C VAL A 42 -13.78 -22.54 -7.12
N GLN A 43 -13.57 -23.85 -7.41
CA GLN A 43 -14.14 -24.50 -8.59
C GLN A 43 -15.66 -24.63 -8.50
N SER A 44 -16.23 -24.82 -7.30
CA SER A 44 -17.68 -24.95 -7.11
C SER A 44 -18.47 -23.67 -7.28
N GLY A 45 -17.79 -22.51 -7.45
CA GLY A 45 -18.43 -21.20 -7.67
C GLY A 45 -19.21 -20.67 -6.46
N ARG A 46 -19.08 -21.25 -5.28
CA ARG A 46 -19.75 -20.79 -4.06
C ARG A 46 -19.16 -19.44 -3.62
N GLN A 47 -19.98 -18.45 -3.46
CA GLN A 47 -19.59 -17.13 -2.96
C GLN A 47 -20.21 -16.82 -1.60
N PRO A 48 -19.46 -16.09 -0.72
CA PRO A 48 -17.99 -16.02 -0.66
C PRO A 48 -17.45 -17.31 -0.05
N PRO A 49 -16.25 -17.79 -0.44
CA PRO A 49 -15.63 -18.95 0.17
C PRO A 49 -15.25 -18.60 1.62
N GLN A 50 -16.10 -18.97 2.56
CA GLN A 50 -15.86 -18.84 3.98
C GLN A 50 -15.33 -20.17 4.51
N VAL A 51 -14.12 -20.14 5.06
CA VAL A 51 -13.51 -21.33 5.68
C VAL A 51 -14.31 -21.68 6.93
N ASP A 52 -14.66 -22.95 7.08
CA ASP A 52 -15.45 -23.41 8.21
C ASP A 52 -14.67 -23.38 9.54
N SER A 53 -15.41 -23.35 10.66
CA SER A 53 -14.80 -23.30 12.00
C SER A 53 -13.93 -24.51 12.31
N LYS A 54 -14.26 -25.69 11.78
CA LYS A 54 -13.48 -26.93 12.01
C LYS A 54 -12.13 -26.87 11.33
N THR A 55 -12.06 -26.28 10.11
CA THR A 55 -10.81 -26.04 9.43
C THR A 55 -9.94 -25.03 10.21
N LEU A 56 -10.54 -23.99 10.75
CA LEU A 56 -9.83 -23.03 11.61
C LEU A 56 -9.31 -23.69 12.89
N ASP A 57 -10.10 -24.59 13.50
CA ASP A 57 -9.67 -25.38 14.67
C ASP A 57 -8.45 -26.26 14.36
N LEU A 58 -8.39 -26.87 13.17
CA LEU A 58 -7.23 -27.65 12.75
C LEU A 58 -5.99 -26.79 12.53
N ILE A 59 -6.15 -25.60 11.96
CA ILE A 59 -5.05 -24.63 11.81
C ILE A 59 -4.51 -24.23 13.18
N GLU A 60 -5.39 -23.93 14.14
CA GLU A 60 -5.00 -23.58 15.50
C GLU A 60 -4.25 -24.72 16.21
N GLU A 61 -4.71 -25.95 16.02
CA GLU A 61 -4.13 -27.12 16.68
C GLU A 61 -2.78 -27.55 16.07
N PHE A 62 -2.66 -27.61 14.74
CA PHE A 62 -1.53 -28.25 14.04
C PHE A 62 -0.52 -27.27 13.42
N ILE A 63 -0.89 -25.99 13.21
CA ILE A 63 0.00 -24.96 12.66
C ILE A 63 0.39 -23.94 13.73
N LEU A 64 -0.60 -23.43 14.47
CA LEU A 64 -0.36 -22.39 15.49
C LEU A 64 -0.01 -22.97 16.87
N HIS A 65 -0.28 -24.25 17.09
CA HIS A 65 -0.06 -24.97 18.36
C HIS A 65 -0.67 -24.28 19.57
N THR A 66 -1.81 -23.60 19.38
CA THR A 66 -2.53 -22.95 20.47
C THR A 66 -3.23 -23.98 21.33
N PRO A 67 -3.05 -23.95 22.68
CA PRO A 67 -3.70 -24.90 23.56
C PRO A 67 -5.21 -24.67 23.57
N LYS A 68 -6.01 -25.69 23.33
CA LYS A 68 -7.48 -25.63 23.43
C LYS A 68 -7.96 -25.44 24.86
N ASP A 69 -7.22 -25.98 25.84
CA ASP A 69 -7.53 -25.88 27.24
C ASP A 69 -6.38 -25.25 28.01
N ARG A 70 -6.71 -24.45 29.04
CA ARG A 70 -5.68 -23.80 29.92
C ARG A 70 -4.72 -24.80 30.57
N ASN A 71 -5.08 -26.07 30.69
CA ASN A 71 -4.28 -27.11 31.32
C ASN A 71 -3.59 -28.03 30.29
N SER A 72 -3.81 -27.83 28.99
CA SER A 72 -3.11 -28.64 27.96
C SER A 72 -1.65 -28.20 27.86
N PRO A 73 -0.69 -29.14 27.78
CA PRO A 73 0.70 -28.80 27.60
C PRO A 73 0.89 -28.08 26.25
N VAL A 74 1.41 -26.86 26.29
CA VAL A 74 1.76 -26.12 25.08
C VAL A 74 2.86 -26.88 24.36
N ARG A 75 2.61 -27.42 23.19
CA ARG A 75 3.65 -27.97 22.31
C ARG A 75 4.49 -26.81 21.81
N ARG A 76 5.65 -26.59 22.39
CA ARG A 76 6.61 -25.59 21.93
C ARG A 76 7.49 -26.20 20.86
N MET A 77 7.51 -25.57 19.68
CA MET A 77 8.50 -25.90 18.65
C MET A 77 9.87 -25.36 19.06
N SER A 78 10.93 -26.08 18.70
CA SER A 78 12.28 -25.54 18.74
C SER A 78 12.44 -24.48 17.65
N ALA A 79 13.40 -23.57 17.77
CA ALA A 79 13.68 -22.56 16.75
C ALA A 79 13.95 -23.19 15.36
N LEU A 80 14.59 -24.35 15.31
CA LEU A 80 14.82 -25.09 14.07
C LEU A 80 13.50 -25.60 13.45
N GLN A 81 12.61 -26.15 14.26
CA GLN A 81 11.29 -26.60 13.78
C GLN A 81 10.44 -25.44 13.29
N GLU A 82 10.50 -24.31 13.97
CA GLU A 82 9.80 -23.10 13.54
C GLU A 82 10.32 -22.61 12.18
N LEU A 83 11.63 -22.57 11.98
CA LEU A 83 12.25 -22.23 10.70
C LEU A 83 11.83 -23.22 9.60
N GLN A 84 11.82 -24.52 9.88
CA GLN A 84 11.36 -25.54 8.95
C GLN A 84 9.87 -25.41 8.60
N LEU A 85 9.03 -25.04 9.57
CA LEU A 85 7.61 -24.73 9.31
C LEU A 85 7.48 -23.55 8.35
N LEU A 86 8.22 -22.47 8.58
CA LEU A 86 8.22 -21.30 7.69
C LEU A 86 8.67 -21.67 6.26
N GLU A 87 9.68 -22.54 6.14
CA GLU A 87 10.14 -23.05 4.85
C GLU A 87 9.08 -23.88 4.13
N ILE A 88 8.39 -24.79 4.86
CA ILE A 88 7.26 -25.56 4.33
C ILE A 88 6.14 -24.62 3.83
N MET A 89 5.81 -23.58 4.60
CA MET A 89 4.81 -22.60 4.18
C MET A 89 5.27 -21.82 2.94
N CYS A 90 6.52 -21.37 2.90
CA CYS A 90 7.09 -20.67 1.74
C CYS A 90 7.00 -21.55 0.49
N SER A 91 7.33 -22.83 0.60
CA SER A 91 7.25 -23.78 -0.53
C SER A 91 5.81 -23.99 -0.98
N CYS A 92 4.88 -24.16 -0.05
CA CYS A 92 3.46 -24.34 -0.34
C CYS A 92 2.89 -23.13 -1.12
N PHE A 93 3.17 -21.91 -0.69
CA PHE A 93 2.73 -20.71 -1.38
C PHE A 93 3.43 -20.50 -2.73
N GLN A 94 4.66 -20.95 -2.88
CA GLN A 94 5.41 -20.86 -4.14
C GLN A 94 4.90 -21.87 -5.19
N GLU A 95 4.55 -23.08 -4.78
CA GLU A 95 4.07 -24.16 -5.65
C GLU A 95 2.65 -23.90 -6.14
N GLN A 96 1.81 -23.26 -5.34
CA GLN A 96 0.43 -22.95 -5.73
C GLN A 96 0.42 -21.88 -6.85
N SER A 97 -0.08 -22.26 -8.03
CA SER A 97 -0.09 -21.39 -9.22
C SER A 97 -1.26 -20.40 -9.27
N ARG A 98 -2.36 -20.68 -8.53
CA ARG A 98 -3.59 -19.89 -8.58
C ARG A 98 -3.59 -18.81 -7.50
N ASP A 99 -3.52 -17.54 -7.90
CA ASP A 99 -3.51 -16.42 -6.97
C ASP A 99 -4.72 -16.39 -6.03
N THR A 100 -5.91 -16.69 -6.54
CA THR A 100 -7.13 -16.72 -5.70
C THR A 100 -7.02 -17.75 -4.59
N VAL A 101 -6.49 -18.95 -4.88
CA VAL A 101 -6.30 -20.01 -3.89
C VAL A 101 -5.27 -19.58 -2.85
N ARG A 102 -4.13 -19.03 -3.27
CA ARG A 102 -3.10 -18.47 -2.38
C ARG A 102 -3.68 -17.44 -1.41
N GLN A 103 -4.45 -16.48 -1.95
CA GLN A 103 -5.07 -15.43 -1.15
C GLN A 103 -6.05 -15.98 -0.11
N LEU A 104 -6.84 -16.99 -0.48
CA LEU A 104 -7.79 -17.64 0.42
C LEU A 104 -7.07 -18.49 1.48
N MET A 105 -6.03 -19.24 1.11
CA MET A 105 -5.19 -19.96 2.06
C MET A 105 -4.55 -19.02 3.08
N PHE A 106 -3.96 -17.91 2.60
CA PHE A 106 -3.35 -16.91 3.44
C PHE A 106 -4.38 -16.29 4.40
N SER A 107 -5.56 -15.96 3.87
CA SER A 107 -6.65 -15.41 4.69
C SER A 107 -7.13 -16.42 5.74
N ALA A 108 -7.20 -17.72 5.41
CA ALA A 108 -7.60 -18.76 6.37
C ALA A 108 -6.58 -18.92 7.50
N LEU A 109 -5.29 -18.90 7.17
CA LEU A 109 -4.20 -19.03 8.16
C LEU A 109 -4.09 -17.85 9.09
N PHE A 110 -4.30 -16.63 8.56
CA PHE A 110 -4.03 -15.37 9.26
C PHE A 110 -5.27 -14.50 9.46
N ASN A 111 -6.47 -15.12 9.50
CA ASN A 111 -7.70 -14.42 9.87
C ASN A 111 -7.73 -14.14 11.36
N LEU A 112 -7.72 -12.87 11.73
CA LEU A 112 -7.75 -12.42 13.12
C LEU A 112 -9.20 -12.27 13.57
N GLN A 113 -9.53 -12.91 14.68
CA GLN A 113 -10.91 -13.04 15.18
C GLN A 113 -11.13 -12.36 16.54
N GLY A 114 -10.11 -11.72 17.12
CA GLY A 114 -10.15 -11.14 18.46
C GLY A 114 -10.02 -12.19 19.57
N ASN A 115 -9.49 -13.37 19.26
CA ASN A 115 -9.32 -14.47 20.21
C ASN A 115 -7.84 -14.66 20.63
N GLN A 116 -7.60 -15.57 21.59
CA GLN A 116 -6.26 -15.82 22.11
C GLN A 116 -5.26 -16.35 21.05
N ALA A 117 -5.75 -16.98 19.99
CA ALA A 117 -4.93 -17.49 18.90
C ALA A 117 -4.33 -16.38 18.01
N ASP A 118 -4.87 -15.17 18.07
CA ASP A 118 -4.43 -14.04 17.25
C ASP A 118 -2.98 -13.64 17.53
N GLU A 119 -2.50 -13.80 18.78
CA GLU A 119 -1.09 -13.55 19.12
C GLU A 119 -0.17 -14.55 18.40
N SER A 120 -0.54 -15.83 18.38
CA SER A 120 0.22 -16.87 17.68
C SER A 120 0.15 -16.65 16.15
N ARG A 121 -1.03 -16.25 15.62
CA ARG A 121 -1.19 -15.90 14.21
C ARG A 121 -0.31 -14.73 13.81
N MET A 122 -0.30 -13.66 14.60
CA MET A 122 0.53 -12.50 14.33
C MET A 122 2.02 -12.81 14.42
N ALA A 123 2.44 -13.61 15.40
CA ALA A 123 3.84 -14.02 15.53
C ALA A 123 4.30 -14.84 14.32
N LEU A 124 3.49 -15.82 13.89
CA LEU A 124 3.80 -16.65 12.73
C LEU A 124 3.76 -15.83 11.43
N LEU A 125 2.76 -14.96 11.26
CA LEU A 125 2.64 -14.05 10.11
C LEU A 125 3.87 -13.16 9.97
N SER A 126 4.27 -12.50 11.07
CA SER A 126 5.41 -11.59 11.06
C SER A 126 6.70 -12.30 10.65
N LYS A 127 6.96 -13.49 11.20
CA LYS A 127 8.12 -14.32 10.82
C LYS A 127 8.06 -14.78 9.36
N LEU A 128 6.88 -15.18 8.89
CA LEU A 128 6.70 -15.63 7.51
C LEU A 128 6.94 -14.48 6.52
N VAL A 129 6.42 -13.29 6.80
CA VAL A 129 6.61 -12.11 5.94
C VAL A 129 8.05 -11.62 6.00
N SER A 130 8.67 -11.59 7.19
CA SER A 130 10.09 -11.24 7.33
C SER A 130 10.97 -12.22 6.54
N MET A 131 10.75 -13.53 6.66
CA MET A 131 11.44 -14.52 5.84
C MET A 131 11.19 -14.32 4.34
N ALA A 132 9.95 -14.00 3.94
CA ALA A 132 9.62 -13.76 2.53
C ALA A 132 10.35 -12.54 1.97
N VAL A 133 10.57 -11.49 2.76
CA VAL A 133 11.44 -10.36 2.42
C VAL A 133 12.89 -10.82 2.25
N ALA A 134 13.41 -11.60 3.22
CA ALA A 134 14.80 -12.06 3.21
C ALA A 134 15.15 -12.91 1.98
N VAL A 135 14.23 -13.76 1.54
CA VAL A 135 14.46 -14.72 0.43
C VAL A 135 13.71 -14.36 -0.85
N GLY A 136 13.09 -13.19 -0.92
CA GLY A 136 12.40 -12.68 -2.12
C GLY A 136 11.18 -13.51 -2.55
N ARG A 137 10.36 -14.02 -1.58
CA ARG A 137 9.16 -14.82 -1.89
C ARG A 137 7.97 -13.94 -2.24
N VAL A 138 7.93 -13.47 -3.49
CA VAL A 138 6.89 -12.59 -4.03
C VAL A 138 5.46 -13.08 -3.77
N PRO A 139 5.09 -14.37 -3.95
CA PRO A 139 3.72 -14.83 -3.71
C PRO A 139 3.22 -14.56 -2.28
N ILE A 140 4.09 -14.66 -1.28
CA ILE A 140 3.74 -14.36 0.12
C ILE A 140 3.58 -12.85 0.31
N LEU A 141 4.47 -12.05 -0.25
CA LEU A 141 4.39 -10.58 -0.17
C LEU A 141 3.11 -10.04 -0.82
N GLU A 142 2.67 -10.60 -1.95
CA GLU A 142 1.41 -10.24 -2.60
C GLU A 142 0.18 -10.64 -1.75
N CYS A 143 0.24 -11.80 -1.07
CA CYS A 143 -0.79 -12.18 -0.11
C CYS A 143 -0.81 -11.24 1.10
N ALA A 144 0.35 -10.91 1.64
CA ALA A 144 0.48 -9.97 2.75
C ALA A 144 0.00 -8.55 2.38
N ALA A 145 0.24 -8.10 1.14
CA ALA A 145 -0.29 -6.83 0.64
C ALA A 145 -1.83 -6.79 0.67
N THR A 146 -2.47 -7.89 0.25
CA THR A 146 -3.94 -8.01 0.32
C THR A 146 -4.45 -8.08 1.76
N TRP A 147 -3.73 -8.79 2.62
CA TRP A 147 -4.03 -8.91 4.04
C TRP A 147 -3.97 -7.53 4.75
N LEU A 148 -2.93 -6.73 4.50
CA LEU A 148 -2.78 -5.37 5.03
C LEU A 148 -3.95 -4.46 4.64
N GLN A 149 -4.54 -4.64 3.46
CA GLN A 149 -5.70 -3.87 3.02
C GLN A 149 -7.00 -4.24 3.73
N ARG A 150 -7.12 -5.47 4.22
CA ARG A 150 -8.36 -6.01 4.78
C ARG A 150 -8.37 -6.11 6.29
N THR A 151 -7.22 -5.99 6.91
CA THR A 151 -7.03 -6.21 8.34
C THR A 151 -7.11 -4.88 9.12
N HIS A 152 -7.48 -4.98 10.39
CA HIS A 152 -7.56 -3.83 11.27
C HIS A 152 -6.18 -3.16 11.45
N ARG A 153 -6.18 -1.83 11.45
CA ARG A 153 -4.99 -0.96 11.48
C ARG A 153 -3.94 -1.35 12.53
N VAL A 154 -4.37 -1.73 13.73
CA VAL A 154 -3.46 -2.12 14.84
C VAL A 154 -2.55 -3.28 14.45
N TYR A 155 -3.08 -4.29 13.76
CA TYR A 155 -2.28 -5.43 13.31
C TYR A 155 -1.37 -5.10 12.12
N CYS A 156 -1.81 -4.20 11.25
CA CYS A 156 -0.99 -3.70 10.14
C CYS A 156 0.25 -2.97 10.66
N VAL A 157 0.05 -2.09 11.65
CA VAL A 157 1.13 -1.36 12.33
C VAL A 157 2.09 -2.32 13.04
N ARG A 158 1.56 -3.35 13.71
CA ARG A 158 2.38 -4.37 14.38
C ARG A 158 3.26 -5.15 13.39
N LEU A 159 2.72 -5.54 12.24
CA LEU A 159 3.53 -6.19 11.20
C LEU A 159 4.63 -5.26 10.68
N ALA A 160 4.28 -4.00 10.43
CA ALA A 160 5.26 -3.00 9.97
C ALA A 160 6.37 -2.77 11.00
N GLN A 161 6.03 -2.70 12.30
CA GLN A 161 7.01 -2.57 13.38
C GLN A 161 8.00 -3.73 13.38
N VAL A 162 7.52 -4.98 13.29
CA VAL A 162 8.42 -6.15 13.26
C VAL A 162 9.39 -6.09 12.08
N LEU A 163 8.91 -5.70 10.89
CA LEU A 163 9.80 -5.58 9.72
C LEU A 163 10.83 -4.45 9.87
N VAL A 164 10.44 -3.33 10.46
CA VAL A 164 11.38 -2.24 10.76
C VAL A 164 12.41 -2.71 11.80
N ASP A 165 11.98 -3.39 12.84
CA ASP A 165 12.88 -3.92 13.87
C ASP A 165 13.88 -4.93 13.26
N ASP A 166 13.39 -5.88 12.45
CA ASP A 166 14.22 -6.91 11.82
C ASP A 166 15.27 -6.31 10.86
N TYR A 167 14.90 -5.32 10.05
CA TYR A 167 15.74 -4.85 8.94
C TYR A 167 16.42 -3.51 9.16
N CYS A 168 15.92 -2.68 10.06
CA CYS A 168 16.52 -1.36 10.32
C CYS A 168 17.17 -1.26 11.72
N SER A 169 16.85 -2.18 12.65
CA SER A 169 17.31 -2.03 14.02
C SER A 169 18.14 -3.23 14.52
N MET A 170 17.71 -4.48 14.24
CA MET A 170 18.30 -5.67 14.85
C MET A 170 19.49 -6.23 14.06
N VAL A 171 19.48 -6.16 12.74
CA VAL A 171 20.51 -6.75 11.88
C VAL A 171 21.24 -5.67 11.10
N PRO A 172 22.42 -5.23 11.53
CA PRO A 172 23.20 -4.23 10.79
C PRO A 172 23.47 -4.67 9.35
N GLY A 173 23.21 -3.79 8.39
CA GLY A 173 23.46 -4.05 6.98
C GLY A 173 22.38 -4.87 6.27
N SER A 174 21.22 -5.17 6.90
CA SER A 174 20.09 -5.86 6.26
C SER A 174 19.14 -4.91 5.49
N GLY A 175 19.33 -3.60 5.64
CA GLY A 175 18.56 -2.57 4.92
C GLY A 175 18.44 -2.80 3.41
N PRO A 176 19.50 -3.17 2.68
CA PRO A 176 19.41 -3.47 1.24
C PRO A 176 18.42 -4.58 0.88
N THR A 177 18.22 -5.56 1.77
CA THR A 177 17.23 -6.63 1.58
C THR A 177 15.81 -6.10 1.62
N LEU A 178 15.49 -5.27 2.60
CA LEU A 178 14.21 -4.57 2.68
C LEU A 178 14.06 -3.56 1.53
N HIS A 179 15.12 -2.86 1.15
CA HIS A 179 15.11 -1.91 0.04
C HIS A 179 14.64 -2.55 -1.27
N ASN A 180 15.01 -3.80 -1.55
CA ASN A 180 14.66 -4.48 -2.79
C ASN A 180 13.18 -4.86 -2.94
N ILE A 181 12.35 -4.74 -1.89
CA ILE A 181 10.93 -5.09 -1.98
C ILE A 181 10.13 -4.20 -2.95
N HIS A 182 10.55 -2.97 -3.20
CA HIS A 182 9.86 -2.06 -4.10
C HIS A 182 9.81 -2.58 -5.54
N SER A 183 10.86 -3.28 -5.98
CA SER A 183 10.92 -3.90 -7.30
C SER A 183 10.32 -5.31 -7.32
N ALA A 184 10.45 -6.06 -6.23
CA ALA A 184 9.97 -7.44 -6.13
C ALA A 184 8.45 -7.51 -5.93
N SER A 185 7.88 -6.68 -5.05
CA SER A 185 6.44 -6.60 -4.77
C SER A 185 6.04 -5.15 -4.48
N PRO A 186 5.87 -4.31 -5.52
CA PRO A 186 5.56 -2.89 -5.38
C PRO A 186 4.27 -2.65 -4.59
N ARG A 187 3.29 -3.56 -4.73
CA ARG A 187 2.02 -3.48 -3.99
C ARG A 187 2.23 -3.67 -2.48
N PHE A 188 3.05 -4.64 -2.09
CA PHE A 188 3.41 -4.82 -0.68
C PHE A 188 4.18 -3.62 -0.16
N CYS A 189 5.14 -3.09 -0.91
CA CYS A 189 5.90 -1.90 -0.54
C CYS A 189 4.99 -0.70 -0.29
N CYS A 190 4.01 -0.44 -1.18
CA CYS A 190 3.01 0.62 -0.99
C CYS A 190 2.23 0.47 0.32
N GLN A 191 1.75 -0.75 0.64
CA GLN A 191 1.03 -1.03 1.88
C GLN A 191 1.94 -0.94 3.11
N PHE A 192 3.17 -1.39 3.02
CA PHE A 192 4.16 -1.26 4.07
C PHE A 192 4.43 0.21 4.41
N ILE A 193 4.67 1.07 3.42
CA ILE A 193 4.83 2.52 3.63
C ILE A 193 3.59 3.11 4.30
N THR A 194 2.38 2.68 3.90
CA THR A 194 1.13 3.15 4.51
C THR A 194 1.05 2.77 5.99
N ALA A 195 1.41 1.53 6.34
CA ALA A 195 1.44 1.08 7.73
C ALA A 195 2.52 1.79 8.55
N VAL A 196 3.72 1.99 7.98
CA VAL A 196 4.85 2.70 8.60
C VAL A 196 4.51 4.17 8.87
N THR A 197 3.87 4.86 7.94
CA THR A 197 3.45 6.26 8.16
C THR A 197 2.33 6.40 9.19
N THR A 198 1.70 5.29 9.54
CA THR A 198 0.75 5.19 10.65
C THR A 198 1.45 4.88 11.97
N LEU A 199 2.50 4.06 11.94
CA LEU A 199 3.32 3.68 13.09
C LEU A 199 4.06 4.89 13.66
N TYR A 200 4.73 5.66 12.80
CA TYR A 200 5.51 6.83 13.16
C TYR A 200 4.73 8.11 12.86
N ASP A 201 4.08 8.70 13.83
CA ASP A 201 3.24 9.88 13.63
C ASP A 201 3.92 11.22 13.95
N LEU A 202 5.17 11.17 14.41
CA LEU A 202 5.98 12.34 14.79
C LEU A 202 5.35 13.21 15.89
N THR A 203 4.54 12.62 16.76
CA THR A 203 3.97 13.34 17.92
C THR A 203 4.85 13.27 19.17
N SER A 204 5.76 12.28 19.24
CA SER A 204 6.77 12.11 20.29
C SER A 204 8.08 11.60 19.69
N ASP A 205 9.15 11.70 20.46
CA ASP A 205 10.49 11.29 20.03
C ASP A 205 10.57 9.77 19.77
N GLU A 206 9.77 8.96 20.50
CA GLU A 206 9.66 7.52 20.31
C GLU A 206 8.92 7.13 19.00
N LEU A 207 8.19 8.08 18.41
CA LEU A 207 7.39 7.87 17.21
C LEU A 207 8.01 8.52 15.96
N THR A 208 9.35 8.56 15.91
CA THR A 208 10.13 9.01 14.75
C THR A 208 10.67 7.80 13.97
N PRO A 209 10.61 7.81 12.62
CA PRO A 209 11.14 6.71 11.84
C PRO A 209 12.68 6.65 11.96
N PRO A 210 13.28 5.45 12.00
CA PRO A 210 14.72 5.29 11.86
C PRO A 210 15.22 5.97 10.57
N MET A 211 16.42 6.57 10.63
CA MET A 211 17.00 7.29 9.48
C MET A 211 17.15 6.38 8.26
N GLU A 212 17.57 5.14 8.44
CA GLU A 212 17.72 4.16 7.37
C GLU A 212 16.39 3.88 6.66
N LEU A 213 15.29 3.74 7.41
CA LEU A 213 13.95 3.60 6.86
C LEU A 213 13.52 4.84 6.08
N LEU A 214 13.78 6.04 6.60
CA LEU A 214 13.46 7.29 5.92
C LEU A 214 14.23 7.42 4.60
N GLN A 215 15.53 7.08 4.59
CA GLN A 215 16.36 7.05 3.38
C GLN A 215 15.79 6.09 2.33
N MET A 216 15.39 4.87 2.74
CA MET A 216 14.76 3.91 1.84
C MET A 216 13.46 4.43 1.23
N ILE A 217 12.57 5.00 2.04
CA ILE A 217 11.29 5.55 1.56
C ILE A 217 11.53 6.69 0.56
N VAL A 218 12.47 7.58 0.85
CA VAL A 218 12.83 8.68 -0.08
C VAL A 218 13.34 8.12 -1.40
N SER A 219 14.27 7.15 -1.37
CA SER A 219 14.80 6.49 -2.56
C SER A 219 13.70 5.82 -3.38
N TRP A 220 12.84 5.03 -2.76
CA TRP A 220 11.73 4.35 -3.43
C TRP A 220 10.78 5.31 -4.17
N ILE A 221 10.44 6.44 -3.56
CA ILE A 221 9.53 7.43 -4.18
C ILE A 221 10.24 8.22 -5.27
N GLN A 222 11.54 8.47 -5.14
CA GLN A 222 12.35 9.13 -6.18
C GLN A 222 12.56 8.22 -7.40
N ASP A 223 12.77 6.92 -7.16
CA ASP A 223 12.97 5.93 -8.22
C ASP A 223 11.67 5.66 -8.99
N ASP A 224 10.54 5.53 -8.28
CA ASP A 224 9.21 5.37 -8.87
C ASP A 224 8.13 6.12 -8.09
N PRO A 225 7.77 7.34 -8.50
CA PRO A 225 6.68 8.09 -7.86
C PRO A 225 5.32 7.39 -7.94
N ARG A 226 5.11 6.45 -8.88
CA ARG A 226 3.86 5.68 -9.00
C ARG A 226 3.69 4.65 -7.89
N LEU A 227 4.78 4.26 -7.23
CA LEU A 227 4.78 3.28 -6.14
C LEU A 227 3.73 3.59 -5.08
N VAL A 228 3.65 4.84 -4.63
CA VAL A 228 2.71 5.28 -3.59
C VAL A 228 1.26 5.41 -4.06
N LEU A 229 1.00 5.21 -5.35
CA LEU A 229 -0.33 5.24 -5.95
C LEU A 229 -0.86 3.86 -6.33
N ILE A 230 -0.04 2.80 -6.27
CA ILE A 230 -0.36 1.48 -6.81
C ILE A 230 -1.70 0.95 -6.30
N THR A 231 -1.93 1.01 -5.00
CA THR A 231 -3.18 0.51 -4.41
C THR A 231 -4.38 1.32 -4.87
N PHE A 232 -4.27 2.63 -4.87
CA PHE A 232 -5.32 3.54 -5.34
C PHE A 232 -5.65 3.30 -6.81
N LEU A 233 -4.64 3.18 -7.67
CA LEU A 233 -4.81 2.98 -9.11
C LEU A 233 -5.45 1.63 -9.47
N ASN A 234 -5.19 0.60 -8.67
CA ASN A 234 -5.67 -0.76 -8.91
C ASN A 234 -6.96 -1.09 -8.16
N SER A 235 -7.49 -0.17 -7.35
CA SER A 235 -8.75 -0.37 -6.64
C SER A 235 -9.93 -0.27 -7.61
N PRO A 236 -11.00 -1.09 -7.47
CA PRO A 236 -12.17 -1.00 -8.31
C PRO A 236 -12.87 0.36 -8.16
N LEU A 237 -13.45 0.86 -9.26
CA LEU A 237 -14.18 2.14 -9.28
C LEU A 237 -15.55 2.08 -8.60
N SER A 238 -16.13 0.88 -8.44
CA SER A 238 -17.45 0.71 -7.83
C SER A 238 -17.36 0.61 -6.31
N GLY A 239 -18.29 1.30 -5.62
CA GLY A 239 -18.29 1.55 -4.18
C GLY A 239 -18.51 0.37 -3.23
N SER A 240 -18.32 -0.87 -3.68
CA SER A 240 -18.37 -2.06 -2.81
C SER A 240 -16.99 -2.49 -2.31
N GLN A 241 -16.11 -1.53 -2.02
CA GLN A 241 -14.84 -1.88 -1.38
C GLN A 241 -15.06 -2.29 0.06
N PRO A 242 -14.41 -3.37 0.54
CA PRO A 242 -14.32 -3.60 1.97
C PRO A 242 -13.70 -2.34 2.60
N ILE A 243 -14.27 -1.90 3.70
CA ILE A 243 -13.74 -0.75 4.46
C ILE A 243 -12.31 -1.14 4.87
N SER A 244 -11.33 -0.63 4.15
CA SER A 244 -9.92 -0.80 4.52
C SER A 244 -9.67 0.05 5.76
N SER A 245 -9.02 -0.51 6.76
CA SER A 245 -8.60 0.25 7.94
C SER A 245 -7.32 1.06 7.71
N LEU A 246 -6.60 0.80 6.63
CA LEU A 246 -5.49 1.61 6.14
C LEU A 246 -5.95 2.53 5.01
N ASP A 247 -5.31 3.68 4.90
CA ASP A 247 -5.51 4.59 3.77
C ASP A 247 -5.19 3.88 2.44
N MET A 248 -5.85 4.29 1.36
CA MET A 248 -5.62 3.72 0.02
C MET A 248 -4.24 4.07 -0.54
N THR A 249 -3.59 5.07 0.03
CA THR A 249 -2.23 5.47 -0.32
C THR A 249 -1.48 5.94 0.93
N PRO A 250 -0.15 5.86 0.95
CA PRO A 250 0.67 6.41 2.02
C PRO A 250 0.75 7.94 2.01
N LEU A 251 0.23 8.62 0.98
CA LEU A 251 0.45 10.06 0.76
C LEU A 251 0.00 10.93 1.93
N GLY A 252 -1.16 10.64 2.52
CA GLY A 252 -1.64 11.37 3.70
C GLY A 252 -0.67 11.28 4.88
N GLY A 253 -0.12 10.10 5.12
CA GLY A 253 0.91 9.86 6.14
C GLY A 253 2.25 10.54 5.84
N LEU A 254 2.70 10.45 4.58
CA LEU A 254 3.94 11.10 4.14
C LEU A 254 3.86 12.63 4.23
N ILE A 255 2.72 13.22 3.87
CA ILE A 255 2.47 14.66 4.05
C ILE A 255 2.56 15.04 5.53
N ARG A 256 1.92 14.26 6.42
CA ARG A 256 2.03 14.48 7.88
C ARG A 256 3.47 14.47 8.35
N TRP A 257 4.27 13.54 7.87
CA TRP A 257 5.70 13.48 8.19
C TRP A 257 6.42 14.74 7.74
N CYS A 258 6.26 15.15 6.48
CA CYS A 258 6.90 16.33 5.93
C CYS A 258 6.56 17.60 6.70
N ILE A 259 5.29 17.75 7.10
CA ILE A 259 4.80 18.96 7.78
C ILE A 259 5.22 18.97 9.26
N LYS A 260 5.17 17.83 9.95
CA LYS A 260 5.51 17.76 11.38
C LYS A 260 7.02 17.72 11.64
N ALA A 261 7.83 17.23 10.70
CA ALA A 261 9.27 17.04 10.88
C ALA A 261 10.02 18.28 11.40
N PRO A 262 9.79 19.52 10.91
CA PRO A 262 10.49 20.68 11.45
C PRO A 262 10.26 20.93 12.94
N LEU A 263 9.14 20.47 13.47
CA LEU A 263 8.76 20.61 14.88
C LEU A 263 9.26 19.43 15.73
N ALA A 264 9.24 18.20 15.20
CA ALA A 264 9.65 16.98 15.89
C ALA A 264 11.17 16.96 16.13
N TYR A 265 11.97 17.09 15.08
CA TYR A 265 13.44 17.00 15.18
C TYR A 265 14.13 18.17 15.84
N ARG A 266 13.39 19.12 16.34
CA ARG A 266 13.90 20.24 17.10
C ARG A 266 14.10 19.93 18.57
N ARG A 267 13.37 18.98 19.13
CA ARG A 267 13.42 18.61 20.54
C ARG A 267 14.77 18.01 20.93
N ASP A 268 15.45 17.36 20.00
CA ASP A 268 16.69 16.61 20.25
C ASP A 268 17.90 17.50 20.55
N LYS A 269 17.90 18.79 20.12
CA LYS A 269 19.03 19.71 20.35
C LYS A 269 19.37 20.00 21.80
N LYS A 270 18.47 19.73 22.75
CA LYS A 270 18.71 20.02 24.18
C LYS A 270 19.44 18.88 24.93
N GLN A 271 19.52 17.68 24.36
CA GLN A 271 20.14 16.52 25.03
C GLN A 271 21.57 16.20 24.55
N VAL A 272 22.00 16.73 23.41
CA VAL A 272 23.31 16.37 22.84
C VAL A 272 24.32 17.52 23.07
N ASN A 273 24.87 17.58 24.26
CA ASN A 273 26.13 18.28 24.55
C ASN A 273 27.38 17.46 24.21
N ASP A 274 27.21 16.33 23.50
CA ASP A 274 28.32 15.46 23.10
C ASP A 274 28.49 15.50 21.58
N GLY A 275 29.62 15.99 21.18
CA GLY A 275 30.21 16.32 19.90
C GLY A 275 29.94 15.54 18.62
N SER A 276 28.79 14.95 18.40
CA SER A 276 28.39 14.38 17.10
C SER A 276 27.32 15.24 16.41
N SER A 277 27.79 16.33 15.80
CA SER A 277 26.93 17.33 15.14
C SER A 277 26.44 16.97 13.73
N ASP A 278 26.72 15.76 13.21
CA ASP A 278 26.57 15.47 11.79
C ASP A 278 25.19 14.85 11.38
N SER A 279 24.37 14.36 12.33
CA SER A 279 23.12 13.65 11.99
C SER A 279 21.91 14.57 11.73
N GLU A 280 21.90 15.79 12.25
CA GLU A 280 20.75 16.71 12.13
C GLU A 280 20.59 17.32 10.73
N PRO A 281 21.65 17.77 10.03
CA PRO A 281 21.49 18.27 8.66
C PRO A 281 20.99 17.20 7.69
N ASP A 282 21.32 15.93 7.90
CA ASP A 282 20.91 14.83 7.03
C ASP A 282 19.42 14.50 7.17
N THR A 283 18.88 14.45 8.38
CA THR A 283 17.45 14.20 8.61
C THR A 283 16.57 15.33 8.04
N ALA A 284 16.93 16.58 8.27
CA ALA A 284 16.22 17.72 7.71
C ALA A 284 16.25 17.72 6.17
N ARG A 285 17.39 17.33 5.58
CA ARG A 285 17.56 17.18 4.12
C ARG A 285 16.68 16.05 3.58
N LEU A 286 16.61 14.91 4.24
CA LEU A 286 15.76 13.79 3.85
C LEU A 286 14.28 14.15 3.87
N PHE A 287 13.79 14.83 4.91
CA PHE A 287 12.39 15.29 4.94
C PHE A 287 12.10 16.37 3.90
N SER A 288 13.07 17.19 3.53
CA SER A 288 12.92 18.14 2.43
C SER A 288 12.85 17.44 1.08
N ALA A 289 13.70 16.44 0.87
CA ALA A 289 13.66 15.58 -0.31
C ALA A 289 12.33 14.80 -0.40
N LEU A 290 11.85 14.24 0.72
CA LEU A 290 10.56 13.58 0.79
C LEU A 290 9.41 14.52 0.43
N HIS A 291 9.42 15.73 0.96
CA HIS A 291 8.39 16.73 0.67
C HIS A 291 8.34 17.05 -0.83
N LEU A 292 9.48 17.30 -1.47
CA LEU A 292 9.55 17.54 -2.91
C LEU A 292 9.05 16.32 -3.72
N SER A 293 9.42 15.12 -3.32
CA SER A 293 8.96 13.88 -3.98
C SER A 293 7.44 13.72 -3.88
N VAL A 294 6.85 14.01 -2.72
CA VAL A 294 5.38 13.97 -2.53
C VAL A 294 4.67 15.02 -3.39
N LEU A 295 5.20 16.24 -3.46
CA LEU A 295 4.66 17.27 -4.36
C LEU A 295 4.74 16.84 -5.83
N GLN A 296 5.84 16.21 -6.22
CA GLN A 296 6.01 15.65 -7.56
C GLN A 296 4.96 14.58 -7.89
N VAL A 297 4.67 13.68 -6.93
CA VAL A 297 3.59 12.68 -7.09
C VAL A 297 2.26 13.36 -7.39
N PHE A 298 1.89 14.41 -6.66
CA PHE A 298 0.66 15.16 -6.93
C PHE A 298 0.66 15.81 -8.31
N MET A 299 1.76 16.40 -8.74
CA MET A 299 1.86 17.01 -10.07
C MET A 299 1.76 15.97 -11.20
N LEU A 300 2.24 14.76 -10.99
CA LEU A 300 2.15 13.67 -11.97
C LEU A 300 0.76 12.98 -11.98
N LEU A 301 -0.03 13.11 -10.93
CA LEU A 301 -1.30 12.41 -10.75
C LEU A 301 -2.28 12.59 -11.94
N PRO A 302 -2.54 13.79 -12.48
CA PRO A 302 -3.45 13.95 -13.62
C PRO A 302 -3.00 13.17 -14.84
N ASN A 303 -1.70 13.16 -15.14
CA ASN A 303 -1.14 12.43 -16.27
C ASN A 303 -1.25 10.91 -16.05
N ILE A 304 -0.95 10.42 -14.85
CA ILE A 304 -1.07 8.99 -14.49
C ILE A 304 -2.53 8.53 -14.61
N LEU A 305 -3.49 9.32 -14.12
CA LEU A 305 -4.92 9.01 -14.24
C LEU A 305 -5.39 9.00 -15.69
N ASN A 306 -4.90 9.93 -16.50
CA ASN A 306 -5.19 9.99 -17.93
C ASN A 306 -4.64 8.76 -18.67
N GLU A 307 -3.37 8.40 -18.46
CA GLU A 307 -2.75 7.21 -19.04
C GLU A 307 -3.51 5.91 -18.70
N LYS A 308 -4.06 5.83 -17.49
CA LYS A 308 -4.83 4.66 -17.03
C LYS A 308 -6.31 4.69 -17.44
N GLY A 309 -6.79 5.74 -18.08
CA GLY A 309 -8.21 5.91 -18.40
C GLY A 309 -9.10 6.07 -17.17
N LEU A 310 -8.54 6.48 -16.05
CA LEU A 310 -9.24 6.65 -14.76
C LEU A 310 -9.78 8.09 -14.61
N PHE A 311 -10.41 8.60 -15.66
CA PHE A 311 -11.00 9.93 -15.66
C PHE A 311 -12.05 10.07 -14.55
N GLY A 312 -11.96 11.17 -13.80
CA GLY A 312 -12.90 11.45 -12.71
C GLY A 312 -12.58 10.74 -11.39
N ARG A 313 -11.51 9.94 -11.30
CA ARG A 313 -11.00 9.42 -10.06
C ARG A 313 -10.20 10.50 -9.34
N LEU A 314 -10.91 11.28 -8.54
CA LEU A 314 -10.38 12.44 -7.80
C LEU A 314 -10.47 12.17 -6.29
N ALA A 315 -9.97 13.14 -5.50
CA ALA A 315 -9.99 13.06 -4.04
C ALA A 315 -9.13 11.91 -3.47
N LEU A 316 -7.86 11.90 -3.84
CA LEU A 316 -6.84 11.03 -3.25
C LEU A 316 -6.65 11.31 -1.75
N LEU A 317 -6.77 12.58 -1.37
CA LEU A 317 -6.77 13.04 0.01
C LEU A 317 -8.20 13.40 0.45
N GLN A 318 -8.58 12.91 1.62
CA GLN A 318 -9.88 13.20 2.21
C GLN A 318 -9.78 14.42 3.12
N MET A 319 -10.84 15.22 3.18
CA MET A 319 -10.91 16.42 3.99
C MET A 319 -10.73 16.13 5.49
N GLU A 320 -11.23 14.99 5.95
CA GLU A 320 -11.07 14.53 7.33
C GLU A 320 -9.62 14.33 7.71
N SER A 321 -8.82 13.79 6.76
CA SER A 321 -7.38 13.61 6.95
C SER A 321 -6.65 14.95 7.02
N VAL A 322 -7.06 15.93 6.22
CA VAL A 322 -6.51 17.29 6.27
C VAL A 322 -6.92 18.00 7.56
N ALA A 323 -8.17 17.86 7.98
CA ALA A 323 -8.67 18.43 9.23
C ALA A 323 -7.93 17.86 10.46
N THR A 324 -7.70 16.56 10.47
CA THR A 324 -6.91 15.89 11.53
C THR A 324 -5.47 16.43 11.54
N LEU A 325 -4.83 16.52 10.37
CA LEU A 325 -3.47 17.05 10.24
C LEU A 325 -3.36 18.50 10.74
N THR A 326 -4.29 19.37 10.36
CA THR A 326 -4.27 20.78 10.79
C THR A 326 -4.52 20.94 12.29
N SER A 327 -5.41 20.12 12.85
CA SER A 327 -5.67 20.06 14.31
C SER A 327 -4.43 19.59 15.07
N ASP A 328 -3.77 18.53 14.61
CA ASP A 328 -2.53 18.03 15.21
C ASP A 328 -1.41 19.06 15.12
N LEU A 329 -1.28 19.73 13.95
CA LEU A 329 -0.27 20.77 13.74
C LEU A 329 -0.51 21.95 14.68
N SER A 330 -1.77 22.43 14.82
CA SER A 330 -2.11 23.49 15.76
C SER A 330 -1.68 23.16 17.19
N ARG A 331 -1.98 21.91 17.64
CA ARG A 331 -1.59 21.44 18.97
C ARG A 331 -0.07 21.39 19.15
N LEU A 332 0.70 20.95 18.14
CA LEU A 332 2.15 20.90 18.19
C LEU A 332 2.77 22.33 18.21
N LEU A 333 2.19 23.27 17.46
CA LEU A 333 2.61 24.66 17.46
C LEU A 333 2.35 25.31 18.83
N ASP A 334 1.17 25.10 19.42
CA ASP A 334 0.83 25.59 20.76
C ASP A 334 1.78 25.03 21.84
N GLN A 335 2.18 23.74 21.71
CA GLN A 335 3.16 23.13 22.61
C GLN A 335 4.56 23.73 22.41
N ALA A 336 4.96 23.95 21.17
CA ALA A 336 6.24 24.57 20.85
C ALA A 336 6.34 26.00 21.45
N ASP A 337 5.28 26.80 21.38
CA ASP A 337 5.24 28.15 21.94
C ASP A 337 5.30 28.14 23.47
N LYS A 338 4.62 27.23 24.16
CA LYS A 338 4.66 27.13 25.62
C LYS A 338 6.04 26.77 26.17
N HIS A 339 6.84 26.01 25.43
CA HIS A 339 8.18 25.64 25.84
C HIS A 339 9.24 26.70 25.51
N THR A 340 8.88 27.78 24.82
CA THR A 340 9.84 28.75 24.26
C THR A 340 10.04 30.06 25.05
N HIS A 341 9.49 30.19 26.25
CA HIS A 341 9.81 31.38 27.07
C HIS A 341 11.31 31.58 27.31
N ALA A 342 12.20 30.72 26.80
CA ALA A 342 13.66 30.78 26.97
C ALA A 342 14.52 30.72 25.68
N ALA A 343 13.96 30.51 24.45
CA ALA A 343 14.79 30.31 23.24
C ALA A 343 14.11 30.89 21.97
N THR A 344 14.38 32.13 21.67
CA THR A 344 13.52 33.04 20.89
C THR A 344 13.66 33.04 19.35
N GLY A 345 14.61 32.39 18.72
CA GLY A 345 14.79 32.53 17.25
C GLY A 345 14.43 31.28 16.42
N ASN A 346 14.82 30.11 16.88
CA ASN A 346 14.79 28.88 16.08
C ASN A 346 13.39 28.20 16.05
N THR A 347 12.51 28.48 17.04
CA THR A 347 11.13 27.99 17.11
C THR A 347 10.26 28.57 16.01
N HIS A 348 10.35 29.87 15.84
CA HIS A 348 9.55 30.58 14.85
C HIS A 348 9.87 30.07 13.42
N ALA A 349 11.15 29.88 13.09
CA ALA A 349 11.56 29.37 11.79
C ALA A 349 11.04 27.96 11.51
N ALA A 350 11.09 27.04 12.51
CA ALA A 350 10.56 25.71 12.37
C ALA A 350 9.02 25.71 12.19
N SER A 351 8.32 26.55 12.95
CA SER A 351 6.86 26.73 12.84
C SER A 351 6.47 27.28 11.46
N GLN A 352 7.19 28.28 10.97
CA GLN A 352 6.94 28.83 9.63
C GLN A 352 7.24 27.79 8.54
N LEU A 353 8.33 27.02 8.64
CA LEU A 353 8.64 25.96 7.68
C LEU A 353 7.54 24.86 7.65
N ALA A 354 7.00 24.48 8.80
CA ALA A 354 5.89 23.53 8.86
C ALA A 354 4.63 24.06 8.15
N LEU A 355 4.30 25.33 8.37
CA LEU A 355 3.18 26.01 7.72
C LEU A 355 3.40 26.20 6.21
N ASP A 356 4.62 26.51 5.79
CA ASP A 356 4.99 26.62 4.37
C ASP A 356 4.82 25.28 3.66
N ARG A 357 5.27 24.19 4.26
CA ARG A 357 5.08 22.83 3.71
C ARG A 357 3.61 22.44 3.63
N LEU A 358 2.81 22.80 4.64
CA LEU A 358 1.36 22.60 4.59
C LEU A 358 0.74 23.40 3.42
N ALA A 359 1.07 24.66 3.29
CA ALA A 359 0.56 25.52 2.22
C ALA A 359 0.91 24.98 0.83
N GLN A 360 2.17 24.57 0.62
CA GLN A 360 2.62 23.96 -0.64
C GLN A 360 1.87 22.67 -0.94
N ALA A 361 1.73 21.79 0.04
CA ALA A 361 1.02 20.52 -0.13
C ALA A 361 -0.46 20.73 -0.50
N LEU A 362 -1.15 21.63 0.19
CA LEU A 362 -2.54 22.00 -0.11
C LEU A 362 -2.68 22.62 -1.51
N GLN A 363 -1.81 23.57 -1.85
CA GLN A 363 -1.84 24.21 -3.16
C GLN A 363 -1.69 23.21 -4.30
N VAL A 364 -0.70 22.31 -4.22
CA VAL A 364 -0.43 21.33 -5.26
C VAL A 364 -1.50 20.24 -5.30
N ALA A 365 -1.97 19.75 -4.13
CA ALA A 365 -3.04 18.76 -4.05
C ALA A 365 -4.36 19.27 -4.64
N MET A 366 -4.73 20.52 -4.39
CA MET A 366 -5.91 21.15 -5.01
C MET A 366 -5.72 21.35 -6.51
N ALA A 367 -4.59 21.84 -6.95
CA ALA A 367 -4.31 22.10 -8.37
C ALA A 367 -4.31 20.79 -9.19
N SER A 368 -3.83 19.68 -8.63
CA SER A 368 -3.82 18.35 -9.27
C SER A 368 -5.15 17.59 -9.17
N GLY A 369 -6.13 18.11 -8.42
CA GLY A 369 -7.37 17.39 -8.11
C GLY A 369 -7.20 16.24 -7.10
N ALA A 370 -6.03 16.11 -6.46
CA ALA A 370 -5.82 15.14 -5.38
C ALA A 370 -6.63 15.47 -4.12
N LEU A 371 -6.92 16.73 -3.90
CA LEU A 371 -7.80 17.23 -2.84
C LEU A 371 -8.95 18.03 -3.47
N LEU A 372 -10.18 17.57 -3.24
CA LEU A 372 -11.39 18.29 -3.63
C LEU A 372 -12.00 18.95 -2.40
N CYS A 373 -11.92 20.27 -2.32
CA CYS A 373 -12.53 21.03 -1.25
C CYS A 373 -12.86 22.46 -1.70
N SER A 374 -13.84 23.06 -1.03
CA SER A 374 -14.06 24.50 -1.16
C SER A 374 -12.99 25.28 -0.38
N ARG A 375 -12.77 26.54 -0.77
CA ARG A 375 -11.86 27.40 -0.02
C ARG A 375 -12.40 27.79 1.36
N GLU A 376 -13.71 27.86 1.47
CA GLU A 376 -14.43 28.09 2.71
C GLU A 376 -14.16 26.96 3.71
N ASP A 377 -14.27 25.71 3.27
CA ASP A 377 -13.95 24.55 4.09
C ASP A 377 -12.48 24.56 4.51
N LEU A 378 -11.58 24.87 3.58
CA LEU A 378 -10.16 24.94 3.86
C LEU A 378 -9.82 26.05 4.85
N ARG A 379 -10.44 27.27 4.74
CA ARG A 379 -10.30 28.35 5.71
C ARG A 379 -10.81 27.93 7.07
N ALA A 380 -11.95 27.25 7.13
CA ALA A 380 -12.51 26.76 8.39
C ALA A 380 -11.55 25.81 9.11
N ILE A 381 -10.98 24.85 8.39
CA ILE A 381 -10.02 23.88 8.92
C ILE A 381 -8.72 24.56 9.37
N CYS A 382 -8.20 25.52 8.60
CA CYS A 382 -6.94 26.23 8.90
C CYS A 382 -7.11 27.41 9.87
N SER A 383 -8.32 27.71 10.34
CA SER A 383 -8.64 28.90 11.15
C SER A 383 -7.87 28.99 12.47
N ARG A 384 -7.43 27.87 13.04
CA ARG A 384 -6.68 27.78 14.30
C ARG A 384 -5.17 27.84 14.12
N LEU A 385 -4.69 27.83 12.87
CA LEU A 385 -3.25 27.89 12.61
C LEU A 385 -2.74 29.32 12.73
N PRO A 386 -1.49 29.52 13.19
CA PRO A 386 -0.86 30.82 13.25
C PRO A 386 -0.75 31.48 11.87
N HIS A 387 -0.55 32.78 11.85
CA HIS A 387 -0.38 33.51 10.60
C HIS A 387 0.86 33.02 9.83
N ASN A 388 0.65 32.74 8.54
CA ASN A 388 1.71 32.41 7.59
C ASN A 388 1.32 32.98 6.22
N ASN A 389 2.23 33.71 5.58
CA ASN A 389 1.99 34.43 4.34
C ASN A 389 1.61 33.48 3.18
N LEU A 390 2.35 32.37 3.04
CA LEU A 390 2.09 31.39 1.96
C LEU A 390 0.74 30.70 2.14
N LEU A 391 0.41 30.30 3.37
CA LEU A 391 -0.89 29.70 3.67
C LEU A 391 -2.03 30.69 3.39
N GLN A 392 -1.88 31.97 3.74
CA GLN A 392 -2.87 33.00 3.44
C GLN A 392 -3.08 33.19 1.93
N LEU A 393 -2.02 33.13 1.12
CA LEU A 393 -2.12 33.17 -0.34
C LEU A 393 -2.93 31.96 -0.87
N VAL A 394 -2.68 30.75 -0.36
CA VAL A 394 -3.42 29.55 -0.74
C VAL A 394 -4.89 29.68 -0.36
N LEU A 395 -5.21 30.22 0.80
CA LEU A 395 -6.59 30.40 1.28
C LEU A 395 -7.35 31.52 0.56
N SER A 396 -6.65 32.54 0.00
CA SER A 396 -7.24 33.75 -0.59
C SER A 396 -7.23 33.74 -2.12
N GLY A 397 -6.26 33.07 -2.76
CA GLY A 397 -5.99 33.15 -4.19
C GLY A 397 -7.07 32.49 -5.06
N PRO A 398 -7.13 32.72 -6.37
CA PRO A 398 -8.01 31.99 -7.29
C PRO A 398 -7.61 30.52 -7.37
N VAL A 399 -8.60 29.62 -7.56
CA VAL A 399 -8.31 28.20 -7.79
C VAL A 399 -7.78 28.06 -9.22
N MET A 400 -6.50 27.78 -9.36
CA MET A 400 -5.90 27.41 -10.62
C MET A 400 -6.09 25.89 -10.79
N TYR A 401 -7.19 25.48 -11.40
CA TYR A 401 -7.34 24.09 -11.83
C TYR A 401 -6.46 23.86 -13.05
N TYR A 402 -5.58 22.88 -13.01
CA TYR A 402 -4.96 22.32 -14.20
C TYR A 402 -6.00 21.48 -14.96
N ASN A 403 -6.94 22.16 -15.60
CA ASN A 403 -7.83 21.52 -16.57
C ASN A 403 -7.06 21.30 -17.87
N ASN A 404 -6.19 20.32 -17.93
CA ASN A 404 -5.70 19.71 -19.16
C ASN A 404 -6.70 18.68 -19.71
N ILE A 405 -8.00 18.99 -19.63
CA ILE A 405 -8.97 18.33 -20.50
C ILE A 405 -8.99 19.21 -21.75
N HIS A 406 -8.31 18.78 -22.80
CA HIS A 406 -8.59 19.22 -24.15
C HIS A 406 -10.04 18.84 -24.49
N THR A 407 -10.99 19.65 -24.07
CA THR A 407 -12.26 19.78 -24.80
C THR A 407 -11.90 20.51 -26.09
N PRO A 408 -12.16 19.90 -27.25
CA PRO A 408 -12.03 20.65 -28.51
C PRO A 408 -12.91 21.90 -28.38
N PRO A 409 -12.43 23.06 -28.83
CA PRO A 409 -13.21 24.27 -28.74
C PRO A 409 -14.52 24.07 -29.51
N LEU A 410 -15.63 24.13 -28.79
CA LEU A 410 -16.93 24.28 -29.40
C LEU A 410 -16.86 25.56 -30.27
N ALA A 411 -16.93 25.34 -31.58
CA ALA A 411 -16.94 26.42 -32.56
C ALA A 411 -18.05 27.41 -32.20
N TYR A 412 -17.66 28.58 -31.77
CA TYR A 412 -18.55 29.73 -31.64
C TYR A 412 -19.07 30.05 -33.03
N SER A 413 -20.37 29.82 -33.26
CA SER A 413 -21.11 30.39 -34.40
C SER A 413 -21.34 31.86 -34.07
N PRO A 414 -20.81 32.80 -34.85
CA PRO A 414 -21.25 34.19 -34.74
C PRO A 414 -22.62 34.33 -35.38
N HIS A 415 -23.59 34.81 -34.64
CA HIS A 415 -24.84 35.36 -35.16
C HIS A 415 -24.55 36.46 -36.17
N ALA A 416 -24.94 36.24 -37.41
CA ALA A 416 -25.15 37.35 -38.36
C ALA A 416 -26.52 37.19 -38.98
N ALA A 417 -27.23 38.28 -38.97
CA ALA A 417 -28.62 38.48 -39.33
C ALA A 417 -28.85 38.57 -40.86
N HIS A 418 -30.07 38.17 -41.25
CA HIS A 418 -30.91 38.61 -42.35
C HIS A 418 -30.58 38.33 -43.83
N SER A 419 -31.34 37.33 -44.37
CA SER A 419 -32.27 37.39 -45.51
C SER A 419 -31.78 37.76 -46.94
N PRO A 420 -32.52 37.42 -48.06
CA PRO A 420 -33.49 36.37 -48.32
C PRO A 420 -33.22 35.56 -49.63
N ILE A 421 -34.11 34.59 -49.83
CA ILE A 421 -34.28 33.60 -50.91
C ILE A 421 -34.29 34.22 -52.39
N PRO A 422 -33.84 33.45 -53.45
CA PRO A 422 -34.83 32.81 -54.31
C PRO A 422 -34.50 31.37 -54.81
N ALA A 423 -35.56 30.78 -55.29
CA ALA A 423 -35.94 29.45 -55.68
C ALA A 423 -35.21 28.77 -56.88
N HIS A 424 -35.17 27.43 -56.75
CA HIS A 424 -35.31 26.33 -57.74
C HIS A 424 -34.48 26.31 -59.03
N PRO A 425 -34.15 25.13 -59.64
CA PRO A 425 -35.03 23.99 -59.94
C PRO A 425 -34.45 22.55 -59.81
N THR A 426 -35.38 21.64 -59.55
CA THR A 426 -35.65 20.25 -59.96
C THR A 426 -34.61 19.39 -60.73
N LEU A 427 -34.33 18.17 -60.13
CA LEU A 427 -34.39 16.77 -60.60
C LEU A 427 -33.62 16.32 -61.88
N PRO A 428 -33.26 15.01 -62.03
CA PRO A 428 -33.93 13.77 -61.62
C PRO A 428 -32.98 12.58 -61.12
N PRO A 429 -33.56 11.39 -60.90
CA PRO A 429 -32.94 10.29 -60.15
C PRO A 429 -32.34 9.25 -61.13
N HIS A 430 -31.34 8.48 -60.62
CA HIS A 430 -30.97 7.17 -61.17
C HIS A 430 -30.68 6.14 -60.15
N THR A 431 -31.21 4.99 -60.44
CA THR A 431 -31.35 3.67 -59.85
C THR A 431 -30.01 2.91 -59.52
N PRO A 432 -30.14 1.75 -58.95
CA PRO A 432 -29.12 1.12 -58.12
C PRO A 432 -28.26 0.07 -58.90
N HIS A 433 -27.04 -0.19 -58.41
CA HIS A 433 -26.32 -1.40 -58.82
C HIS A 433 -25.78 -2.17 -57.61
N THR A 434 -26.07 -3.44 -57.67
CA THR A 434 -25.75 -4.59 -56.86
C THR A 434 -24.24 -4.94 -56.76
N PRO A 435 -23.85 -5.94 -55.98
CA PRO A 435 -22.57 -6.00 -55.27
C PRO A 435 -21.50 -6.85 -55.98
N LEU A 436 -20.24 -6.63 -55.68
CA LEU A 436 -19.16 -7.52 -56.10
C LEU A 436 -18.12 -7.75 -54.99
N ALA A 437 -18.05 -9.01 -54.60
CA ALA A 437 -16.87 -9.85 -54.37
C ALA A 437 -15.78 -9.42 -53.35
N ALA A 438 -15.64 -10.29 -52.40
CA ALA A 438 -14.53 -10.47 -51.45
C ALA A 438 -13.15 -10.62 -52.14
N HIS A 439 -12.15 -10.01 -51.54
CA HIS A 439 -10.76 -10.44 -51.73
C HIS A 439 -10.08 -10.60 -50.36
N PRO A 440 -9.20 -11.61 -50.22
CA PRO A 440 -8.64 -12.05 -48.94
C PRO A 440 -7.40 -11.25 -48.53
N ALA A 441 -7.19 -11.16 -47.21
CA ALA A 441 -6.04 -10.56 -46.58
C ALA A 441 -4.75 -11.34 -46.84
N PRO A 442 -3.57 -10.70 -46.95
CA PRO A 442 -2.31 -11.41 -46.95
C PRO A 442 -1.80 -11.66 -45.52
N HIS A 443 -1.47 -12.91 -45.27
CA HIS A 443 -0.69 -13.39 -44.13
C HIS A 443 0.70 -12.73 -44.12
N ALA A 444 1.06 -12.07 -43.04
CA ALA A 444 2.44 -11.73 -42.71
C ALA A 444 3.01 -12.86 -41.80
N GLN A 445 3.88 -13.65 -42.38
CA GLN A 445 4.74 -14.61 -41.69
C GLN A 445 5.86 -13.85 -40.96
N TYR A 446 5.96 -14.07 -39.63
CA TYR A 446 7.18 -13.76 -38.89
C TYR A 446 8.13 -14.96 -38.91
N PRO A 447 9.44 -14.76 -39.17
CA PRO A 447 10.38 -15.85 -39.09
C PRO A 447 10.75 -16.20 -37.66
N ALA A 448 10.74 -17.51 -37.39
CA ALA A 448 11.23 -18.11 -36.15
C ALA A 448 12.76 -17.92 -36.02
N GLN A 449 13.21 -17.49 -34.85
CA GLN A 449 14.60 -17.54 -34.45
C GLN A 449 14.93 -18.87 -33.77
N PRO A 450 16.15 -19.42 -34.01
CA PRO A 450 16.50 -20.75 -33.54
C PRO A 450 16.94 -20.75 -32.06
N PHE A 451 16.51 -21.78 -31.36
CA PHE A 451 16.99 -22.18 -30.03
C PHE A 451 18.48 -22.45 -30.03
N MET A 452 19.24 -21.76 -29.21
CA MET A 452 20.59 -22.16 -28.83
C MET A 452 20.52 -23.08 -27.62
N THR A 453 20.82 -24.33 -27.86
CA THR A 453 21.11 -25.37 -26.87
C THR A 453 22.51 -25.22 -26.30
N GLY A 454 22.60 -25.25 -24.96
CA GLY A 454 23.66 -25.98 -24.26
C GLY A 454 25.06 -25.42 -24.23
N MET A 455 25.50 -24.93 -23.09
CA MET A 455 26.88 -25.13 -22.62
C MET A 455 26.85 -25.44 -21.10
N PRO A 456 27.56 -26.49 -20.66
CA PRO A 456 27.67 -26.88 -19.27
C PRO A 456 28.78 -26.10 -18.57
N PHE A 457 28.52 -25.64 -17.35
CA PHE A 457 29.54 -25.10 -16.46
C PHE A 457 30.37 -26.23 -15.84
N PRO A 458 31.70 -26.13 -15.83
CA PRO A 458 32.53 -27.10 -15.14
C PRO A 458 32.62 -26.78 -13.64
N PHE A 459 32.27 -27.76 -12.85
CA PHE A 459 32.64 -27.85 -11.43
C PHE A 459 34.16 -27.91 -11.29
N ARG A 460 34.72 -27.13 -10.38
CA ARG A 460 36.09 -27.28 -9.89
C ARG A 460 36.04 -27.46 -8.38
N PRO A 461 36.44 -28.62 -7.85
CA PRO A 461 36.72 -28.78 -6.44
C PRO A 461 38.19 -28.46 -6.15
N GLY A 462 38.48 -27.98 -4.94
CA GLY A 462 39.86 -28.05 -4.51
C GLY A 462 40.31 -26.99 -3.50
N HIS A 463 40.60 -27.53 -2.35
CA HIS A 463 41.42 -27.10 -1.20
C HIS A 463 40.85 -26.11 -0.24
#